data_a35460197d98aecf7eeedef0f82bd0ff
#
_entry.id   a35460197d98aecf7eeedef0f82bd0ff
#
_cell.length_a   1.000
_cell.length_b   1.000
_cell.length_c   1.000
_cell.angle_alpha   90.00
_cell.angle_beta   90.00
_cell.angle_gamma   90.00
#
_symmetry.space_group_name_H-M   'P 1'
#
loop_
_entity.id
_entity.type
_entity.pdbx_description
1 polymer ?
#
loop_
_entity_poly.entity_id
_entity_poly.type
_entity_poly.pdbx_seq_one_letter_code
_entity_poly.pdbx_strand_id
1 'polypeptide(L)'
;MNNINNNISQILHDGKQAANCNPPEANPGKQRIWNDYQKEIADDHYFYARSCIRQTFFPGSEWAYLDIMKNKLGKNVIDDLRHTTCTGIGYHSDIVPAETIMTLVARHFALMTEAGYENMTPSCITSFGKYTEILETWHHHPELEEKIREYLWKATKREFKKPKNLAHTSDIIYKFRNEIAAQAKYKLVDVHTGRPLRGVDHIGCHYSKMFPTKGIGGAEFPAVLSGLIYAWGGDVIDYPERRHCCGFGFRQYLVMANRGYSVANSKKKFESMQPYEPDFIVANCPGCAMFMDKWQYTISEMEGTIYGQNGYGIPVLTYEELTALVLGYDPWEIGLQMHQVSVEPLLDKMGISYDPEAKFKNIRGENIGMPKCPTYLRVTKQ
;
A
#
# COMPACT_ATOMS: atom_id res chain seq x y z
N MET A 1 -13.10 -21.82 33.88
CA MET A 1 -13.49 -21.40 32.52
C MET A 1 -14.52 -20.28 32.47
N ASN A 2 -15.33 -20.05 33.52
CA ASN A 2 -16.36 -18.97 33.48
C ASN A 2 -15.87 -17.52 33.64
N ASN A 3 -14.68 -17.30 34.20
CA ASN A 3 -14.18 -15.90 34.39
C ASN A 3 -13.57 -15.25 33.17
N ILE A 4 -13.13 -16.00 32.17
CA ILE A 4 -12.51 -15.45 30.94
C ILE A 4 -13.60 -14.95 29.99
N ASN A 5 -14.73 -15.65 29.89
CA ASN A 5 -15.83 -15.27 29.02
C ASN A 5 -16.56 -14.00 29.49
N ASN A 6 -16.62 -13.77 30.82
CA ASN A 6 -17.20 -12.52 31.34
C ASN A 6 -16.35 -11.29 31.07
N ASN A 7 -15.02 -11.42 31.13
CA ASN A 7 -14.10 -10.31 30.78
C ASN A 7 -14.15 -9.93 29.28
N ILE A 8 -14.24 -10.90 28.40
CA ILE A 8 -14.32 -10.65 26.95
C ILE A 8 -15.64 -9.97 26.58
N SER A 9 -16.75 -10.39 27.20
CA SER A 9 -18.06 -9.78 26.96
C SER A 9 -18.12 -8.34 27.50
N GLN A 10 -17.43 -8.05 28.60
CA GLN A 10 -17.36 -6.71 29.18
C GLN A 10 -16.49 -5.77 28.33
N ILE A 11 -15.34 -6.25 27.84
CA ILE A 11 -14.47 -5.51 26.92
C ILE A 11 -15.20 -5.20 25.61
N LEU A 12 -16.00 -6.13 25.09
CA LEU A 12 -16.82 -5.89 23.90
C LEU A 12 -17.99 -4.93 24.14
N HIS A 13 -18.53 -4.91 25.36
CA HIS A 13 -19.59 -3.98 25.75
C HIS A 13 -19.07 -2.55 25.95
N ASP A 14 -17.89 -2.41 26.58
CA ASP A 14 -17.23 -1.13 26.78
C ASP A 14 -16.76 -0.52 25.45
N GLY A 15 -16.30 -1.37 24.50
CA GLY A 15 -15.99 -0.97 23.13
C GLY A 15 -17.21 -0.46 22.34
N LYS A 16 -18.42 -0.97 22.61
CA LYS A 16 -19.66 -0.48 22.00
C LYS A 16 -20.16 0.84 22.60
N GLN A 17 -19.87 1.12 23.87
CA GLN A 17 -20.19 2.40 24.48
C GLN A 17 -19.28 3.53 24.02
N ALA A 18 -18.01 3.22 23.69
CA ALA A 18 -17.09 4.18 23.09
C ALA A 18 -17.47 4.56 21.62
N ALA A 19 -18.26 3.74 20.96
CA ALA A 19 -18.73 4.00 19.58
C ALA A 19 -19.91 5.00 19.52
N ASN A 20 -20.47 5.43 20.65
CA ASN A 20 -21.54 6.44 20.73
C ASN A 20 -21.02 7.88 20.92
N CYS A 21 -19.74 8.13 20.73
CA CYS A 21 -19.26 9.49 20.57
C CYS A 21 -19.74 10.02 19.23
N ASN A 22 -20.63 11.03 19.26
CA ASN A 22 -21.01 11.77 18.06
C ASN A 22 -19.75 12.14 17.28
N PRO A 23 -19.70 11.91 15.95
CA PRO A 23 -18.57 12.33 15.17
C PRO A 23 -18.42 13.86 15.35
N PRO A 24 -17.25 14.36 15.69
CA PRO A 24 -17.05 15.80 15.80
C PRO A 24 -17.37 16.43 14.44
N GLU A 25 -18.16 17.52 14.45
CA GLU A 25 -18.69 18.22 13.27
C GLU A 25 -17.62 18.75 12.30
N ALA A 26 -16.40 18.90 12.73
CA ALA A 26 -15.26 19.18 11.85
C ALA A 26 -14.38 17.94 11.81
N ASN A 27 -14.11 17.40 10.61
CA ASN A 27 -13.20 16.28 10.44
C ASN A 27 -11.85 16.61 11.12
N PRO A 28 -11.61 16.21 12.39
CA PRO A 28 -10.42 16.61 13.13
C PRO A 28 -9.16 16.00 12.50
N GLY A 29 -9.34 14.99 11.63
CA GLY A 29 -8.28 14.45 10.80
C GLY A 29 -7.69 15.48 9.85
N LYS A 30 -8.50 16.37 9.26
CA LYS A 30 -7.97 17.44 8.37
C LYS A 30 -7.02 18.39 9.08
N GLN A 31 -7.30 18.73 10.30
CA GLN A 31 -6.53 19.73 11.07
C GLN A 31 -5.31 19.12 11.78
N ARG A 32 -5.40 17.87 12.25
CA ARG A 32 -4.29 17.16 12.89
C ARG A 32 -3.23 16.67 11.91
N ILE A 33 -3.60 16.37 10.66
CA ILE A 33 -2.69 15.92 9.60
C ILE A 33 -1.53 16.90 9.38
N TRP A 34 -1.75 18.20 9.60
CA TRP A 34 -0.81 19.24 9.19
C TRP A 34 0.14 19.71 10.28
N ASN A 35 -0.19 19.47 11.55
CA ASN A 35 0.51 20.14 12.65
C ASN A 35 1.45 19.24 13.46
N ASP A 36 1.29 17.92 13.44
CA ASP A 36 1.91 17.08 14.47
C ASP A 36 3.10 16.25 14.00
N TYR A 37 3.46 16.24 12.71
CA TYR A 37 4.56 15.42 12.26
C TYR A 37 5.30 15.97 11.04
N GLN A 38 6.56 16.33 11.25
CA GLN A 38 7.51 16.67 10.18
C GLN A 38 8.52 15.54 10.03
N LYS A 39 8.31 14.66 9.05
CA LYS A 39 9.31 13.72 8.61
C LYS A 39 10.22 14.40 7.59
N GLU A 40 11.52 14.42 7.86
CA GLU A 40 12.48 14.86 6.87
C GLU A 40 12.52 13.84 5.70
N ILE A 41 12.21 14.31 4.52
CA ILE A 41 12.20 13.54 3.28
C ILE A 41 13.12 14.27 2.30
N ALA A 42 14.10 13.57 1.75
CA ALA A 42 14.99 14.12 0.73
C ALA A 42 14.21 14.74 -0.44
N ASP A 43 14.79 15.72 -1.12
CA ASP A 43 14.14 16.42 -2.25
C ASP A 43 14.35 15.71 -3.57
N ASP A 44 15.41 14.92 -3.68
CA ASP A 44 15.84 14.29 -4.92
C ASP A 44 16.82 13.14 -4.68
N HIS A 45 17.29 12.46 -5.75
CA HIS A 45 18.29 11.40 -5.72
C HIS A 45 17.88 10.18 -4.90
N TYR A 46 16.86 9.47 -5.37
CA TYR A 46 16.31 8.29 -4.70
C TYR A 46 16.79 6.99 -5.32
N PHE A 47 17.26 6.07 -4.48
CA PHE A 47 17.44 4.67 -4.87
C PHE A 47 16.12 3.92 -4.57
N TYR A 48 15.44 3.49 -5.63
CA TYR A 48 14.18 2.77 -5.54
C TYR A 48 14.41 1.31 -5.15
N ALA A 49 13.92 0.94 -3.98
CA ALA A 49 13.98 -0.44 -3.51
C ALA A 49 12.71 -1.21 -3.91
N ARG A 50 12.86 -2.14 -4.83
CA ARG A 50 11.79 -2.90 -5.47
C ARG A 50 11.01 -3.78 -4.49
N SER A 51 9.75 -4.06 -4.84
CA SER A 51 8.86 -4.95 -4.08
C SER A 51 8.51 -6.20 -4.90
N CYS A 52 8.69 -7.39 -4.31
CA CYS A 52 8.34 -8.66 -4.97
C CYS A 52 6.83 -8.75 -5.28
N ILE A 53 5.96 -8.30 -4.38
CA ILE A 53 4.50 -8.29 -4.58
C ILE A 53 4.13 -7.32 -5.71
N ARG A 54 4.75 -6.14 -5.76
CA ARG A 54 4.47 -5.16 -6.81
C ARG A 54 4.84 -5.71 -8.18
N GLN A 55 6.03 -6.25 -8.31
CA GLN A 55 6.50 -6.84 -9.57
C GLN A 55 5.61 -7.98 -10.07
N THR A 56 5.01 -8.74 -9.14
CA THR A 56 4.20 -9.90 -9.48
C THR A 56 2.74 -9.56 -9.74
N PHE A 57 2.14 -8.69 -8.93
CA PHE A 57 0.70 -8.43 -8.97
C PHE A 57 0.33 -7.04 -9.52
N PHE A 58 1.22 -6.06 -9.36
CA PHE A 58 0.98 -4.67 -9.75
C PHE A 58 2.16 -4.08 -10.52
N PRO A 59 2.64 -4.72 -11.61
CA PRO A 59 3.84 -4.26 -12.33
C PRO A 59 3.66 -2.85 -12.90
N GLY A 60 2.44 -2.50 -13.31
CA GLY A 60 2.11 -1.17 -13.81
C GLY A 60 2.25 -0.09 -12.74
N SER A 61 2.01 -0.40 -11.46
CA SER A 61 2.20 0.56 -10.38
C SER A 61 3.68 0.89 -10.12
N GLU A 62 4.58 -0.09 -10.31
CA GLU A 62 6.03 0.13 -10.22
C GLU A 62 6.50 1.05 -11.35
N TRP A 63 6.09 0.72 -12.58
CA TRP A 63 6.38 1.54 -13.75
C TRP A 63 5.85 2.98 -13.59
N ALA A 64 4.59 3.13 -13.20
CA ALA A 64 3.95 4.42 -13.02
C ALA A 64 4.69 5.28 -11.99
N TYR A 65 5.10 4.70 -10.84
CA TYR A 65 5.88 5.45 -9.85
C TYR A 65 7.18 6.00 -10.45
N LEU A 66 7.95 5.14 -11.13
CA LEU A 66 9.23 5.56 -11.72
C LEU A 66 9.04 6.62 -12.80
N ASP A 67 8.01 6.50 -13.62
CA ASP A 67 7.68 7.48 -14.66
C ASP A 67 7.21 8.82 -14.06
N ILE A 68 6.32 8.78 -13.06
CA ILE A 68 5.87 9.98 -12.33
C ILE A 68 7.05 10.72 -11.73
N MET A 69 7.94 10.01 -11.04
CA MET A 69 9.09 10.65 -10.42
C MET A 69 10.02 11.30 -11.45
N LYS A 70 10.34 10.59 -12.54
CA LYS A 70 11.28 11.07 -13.57
C LYS A 70 10.66 12.14 -14.47
N ASN A 71 9.49 11.83 -15.03
CA ASN A 71 8.93 12.60 -16.14
C ASN A 71 7.89 13.66 -15.71
N LYS A 72 7.20 13.47 -14.57
CA LYS A 72 6.24 14.45 -14.04
C LYS A 72 6.84 15.36 -12.98
N LEU A 73 7.71 14.82 -12.13
CA LEU A 73 8.30 15.57 -11.02
C LEU A 73 9.78 15.96 -11.27
N GLY A 74 10.39 15.48 -12.35
CA GLY A 74 11.78 15.79 -12.71
C GLY A 74 12.81 15.31 -11.70
N LYS A 75 12.52 14.22 -10.96
CA LYS A 75 13.38 13.70 -9.90
C LYS A 75 14.34 12.65 -10.41
N ASN A 76 15.52 12.61 -9.84
CA ASN A 76 16.51 11.62 -10.14
C ASN A 76 16.22 10.35 -9.32
N VAL A 77 15.68 9.33 -9.99
CA VAL A 77 15.35 8.04 -9.38
C VAL A 77 16.03 6.94 -10.17
N ILE A 78 16.73 6.08 -9.48
CA ILE A 78 17.33 4.87 -10.06
C ILE A 78 16.73 3.63 -9.41
N ASP A 79 16.53 2.61 -10.21
CA ASP A 79 16.23 1.25 -9.76
C ASP A 79 17.33 0.30 -10.26
N ASP A 80 17.61 -0.73 -9.47
CA ASP A 80 18.60 -1.76 -9.81
C ASP A 80 17.90 -3.11 -9.93
N LEU A 81 17.96 -3.74 -11.10
CA LEU A 81 17.35 -5.04 -11.35
C LEU A 81 17.89 -6.16 -10.46
N ARG A 82 19.08 -5.98 -9.90
CA ARG A 82 19.66 -6.89 -8.91
C ARG A 82 18.98 -6.80 -7.54
N HIS A 83 18.17 -5.75 -7.30
CA HIS A 83 17.37 -5.59 -6.09
C HIS A 83 16.04 -6.35 -6.22
N THR A 84 16.05 -7.65 -6.01
CA THR A 84 14.91 -8.54 -6.29
C THR A 84 14.50 -9.42 -5.10
N THR A 85 15.18 -9.32 -3.97
CA THR A 85 14.98 -10.22 -2.83
C THR A 85 14.00 -9.65 -1.82
N CYS A 86 12.98 -10.45 -1.47
CA CYS A 86 12.08 -10.11 -0.37
C CYS A 86 12.82 -10.10 0.97
N THR A 87 12.70 -9.02 1.73
CA THR A 87 13.31 -8.87 3.06
C THR A 87 12.32 -9.02 4.20
N GLY A 88 11.02 -9.04 3.90
CA GLY A 88 10.00 -8.98 4.93
C GLY A 88 9.40 -10.31 5.32
N ILE A 89 8.88 -11.07 4.37
CA ILE A 89 8.04 -12.23 4.68
C ILE A 89 8.82 -13.38 5.35
N GLY A 90 10.05 -13.61 4.89
CA GLY A 90 10.93 -14.65 5.46
C GLY A 90 11.26 -14.40 6.94
N TYR A 91 11.36 -13.14 7.33
CA TYR A 91 11.57 -12.72 8.70
C TYR A 91 10.29 -12.87 9.55
N HIS A 92 9.17 -12.33 9.08
CA HIS A 92 7.91 -12.37 9.83
C HIS A 92 7.36 -13.77 10.03
N SER A 93 7.75 -14.72 9.20
CA SER A 93 7.35 -16.11 9.29
C SER A 93 8.34 -17.01 10.02
N ASP A 94 9.48 -16.43 10.51
CA ASP A 94 10.60 -17.16 11.14
C ASP A 94 11.12 -18.34 10.28
N ILE A 95 11.06 -18.20 8.97
CA ILE A 95 11.57 -19.21 8.02
C ILE A 95 13.06 -19.06 7.80
N VAL A 96 13.56 -17.82 7.95
CA VAL A 96 14.95 -17.45 7.64
C VAL A 96 15.60 -16.83 8.88
N PRO A 97 16.84 -17.21 9.24
CA PRO A 97 17.57 -16.60 10.35
C PRO A 97 17.69 -15.08 10.20
N ALA A 98 17.64 -14.37 11.33
CA ALA A 98 17.69 -12.90 11.36
C ALA A 98 18.93 -12.33 10.65
N GLU A 99 20.10 -12.91 10.89
CA GLU A 99 21.36 -12.48 10.26
C GLU A 99 21.34 -12.64 8.73
N THR A 100 20.63 -13.65 8.22
CA THR A 100 20.46 -13.80 6.76
C THR A 100 19.66 -12.63 6.20
N ILE A 101 18.55 -12.25 6.83
CA ILE A 101 17.77 -11.10 6.41
C ILE A 101 18.55 -9.80 6.55
N MET A 102 19.28 -9.62 7.66
CA MET A 102 20.17 -8.46 7.86
C MET A 102 21.22 -8.36 6.74
N THR A 103 21.81 -9.51 6.34
CA THR A 103 22.78 -9.57 5.24
C THR A 103 22.14 -9.22 3.89
N LEU A 104 20.90 -9.65 3.64
CA LEU A 104 20.15 -9.25 2.45
C LEU A 104 19.85 -7.76 2.42
N VAL A 105 19.47 -7.17 3.56
CA VAL A 105 19.28 -5.72 3.69
C VAL A 105 20.58 -4.97 3.48
N ALA A 106 21.68 -5.44 4.08
CA ALA A 106 23.01 -4.90 3.84
C ALA A 106 23.40 -4.92 2.35
N ARG A 107 23.04 -6.01 1.64
CA ARG A 107 23.25 -6.11 0.19
C ARG A 107 22.43 -5.05 -0.56
N HIS A 108 21.21 -4.76 -0.15
CA HIS A 108 20.40 -3.71 -0.76
C HIS A 108 21.03 -2.32 -0.54
N PHE A 109 21.56 -2.05 0.66
CA PHE A 109 22.29 -0.81 0.91
C PHE A 109 23.61 -0.75 0.12
N ALA A 110 24.26 -1.90 -0.11
CA ALA A 110 25.45 -1.95 -0.96
C ALA A 110 25.13 -1.58 -2.41
N LEU A 111 24.03 -2.06 -2.98
CA LEU A 111 23.59 -1.68 -4.33
C LEU A 111 23.31 -0.17 -4.43
N MET A 112 22.67 0.41 -3.42
CA MET A 112 22.48 1.86 -3.33
C MET A 112 23.82 2.61 -3.27
N THR A 113 24.76 2.11 -2.46
CA THR A 113 26.11 2.70 -2.30
C THR A 113 26.91 2.63 -3.62
N GLU A 114 26.88 1.48 -4.30
CA GLU A 114 27.53 1.28 -5.61
C GLU A 114 26.96 2.23 -6.67
N ALA A 115 25.67 2.50 -6.62
CA ALA A 115 24.99 3.44 -7.51
C ALA A 115 25.29 4.92 -7.19
N GLY A 116 25.98 5.22 -6.08
CA GLY A 116 26.30 6.58 -5.66
C GLY A 116 25.13 7.33 -4.98
N TYR A 117 24.11 6.61 -4.50
CA TYR A 117 22.94 7.18 -3.85
C TYR A 117 23.02 7.06 -2.31
N GLU A 118 22.33 7.96 -1.63
CA GLU A 118 22.30 8.01 -0.16
C GLU A 118 20.86 7.98 0.40
N ASN A 119 19.85 8.16 -0.47
CA ASN A 119 18.43 8.14 -0.08
C ASN A 119 17.79 6.88 -0.62
N MET A 120 17.31 6.01 0.28
CA MET A 120 16.62 4.78 -0.09
C MET A 120 15.11 4.93 0.05
N THR A 121 14.38 4.56 -1.01
CA THR A 121 12.92 4.58 -1.01
C THR A 121 12.34 3.19 -1.31
N PRO A 122 11.98 2.42 -0.27
CA PRO A 122 11.33 1.13 -0.46
C PRO A 122 9.87 1.31 -0.91
N SER A 123 9.46 0.47 -1.86
CA SER A 123 8.10 0.46 -2.42
C SER A 123 7.16 -0.55 -1.73
N CYS A 124 7.61 -1.16 -0.66
CA CYS A 124 6.84 -2.08 0.17
C CYS A 124 6.94 -1.69 1.64
N ILE A 125 5.79 -1.57 2.29
CA ILE A 125 5.73 -1.22 3.72
C ILE A 125 6.45 -2.25 4.59
N THR A 126 6.39 -3.53 4.23
CA THR A 126 7.10 -4.57 4.97
C THR A 126 8.60 -4.42 4.85
N SER A 127 9.11 -4.05 3.67
CA SER A 127 10.55 -3.75 3.49
C SER A 127 10.94 -2.46 4.21
N PHE A 128 10.09 -1.41 4.15
CA PHE A 128 10.30 -0.17 4.90
C PHE A 128 10.43 -0.44 6.41
N GLY A 129 9.48 -1.17 7.00
CA GLY A 129 9.52 -1.54 8.40
C GLY A 129 10.75 -2.39 8.75
N LYS A 130 11.13 -3.34 7.87
CA LYS A 130 12.30 -4.19 8.11
C LYS A 130 13.61 -3.41 8.03
N TYR A 131 13.77 -2.51 7.06
CA TYR A 131 14.96 -1.65 6.98
C TYR A 131 15.07 -0.75 8.20
N THR A 132 13.95 -0.18 8.63
CA THR A 132 13.90 0.65 9.86
C THR A 132 14.32 -0.16 11.08
N GLU A 133 13.75 -1.35 11.28
CA GLU A 133 14.08 -2.23 12.41
C GLU A 133 15.57 -2.62 12.43
N ILE A 134 16.12 -2.98 11.28
CA ILE A 134 17.53 -3.37 11.18
C ILE A 134 18.46 -2.18 11.48
N LEU A 135 18.13 -0.99 10.96
CA LEU A 135 18.93 0.22 11.27
C LEU A 135 18.87 0.59 12.75
N GLU A 136 17.72 0.46 13.40
CA GLU A 136 17.59 0.65 14.87
C GLU A 136 18.33 -0.44 15.64
N THR A 137 18.25 -1.69 15.21
CA THR A 137 19.00 -2.80 15.82
C THR A 137 20.50 -2.56 15.73
N TRP A 138 21.03 -2.15 14.58
CA TRP A 138 22.46 -1.84 14.43
C TRP A 138 22.90 -0.58 15.18
N HIS A 139 21.98 0.36 15.43
CA HIS A 139 22.28 1.50 16.28
C HIS A 139 22.53 1.08 17.74
N HIS A 140 21.75 0.13 18.24
CA HIS A 140 21.88 -0.38 19.61
C HIS A 140 22.90 -1.52 19.74
N HIS A 141 23.22 -2.21 18.65
CA HIS A 141 24.09 -3.38 18.57
C HIS A 141 25.11 -3.23 17.44
N PRO A 142 26.11 -2.33 17.57
CA PRO A 142 27.11 -2.10 16.52
C PRO A 142 27.97 -3.34 16.22
N GLU A 143 28.19 -4.21 17.21
CA GLU A 143 28.87 -5.49 17.04
C GLU A 143 28.16 -6.42 16.04
N LEU A 144 26.83 -6.36 16.00
CA LEU A 144 26.03 -7.11 15.02
C LEU A 144 26.17 -6.52 13.62
N GLU A 145 26.20 -5.20 13.48
CA GLU A 145 26.47 -4.55 12.21
C GLU A 145 27.81 -5.00 11.62
N GLU A 146 28.89 -5.02 12.42
CA GLU A 146 30.21 -5.47 11.97
C GLU A 146 30.19 -6.94 11.53
N LYS A 147 29.51 -7.80 12.26
CA LYS A 147 29.31 -9.21 11.85
C LYS A 147 28.62 -9.32 10.50
N ILE A 148 27.58 -8.51 10.26
CA ILE A 148 26.86 -8.50 8.99
C ILE A 148 27.72 -7.93 7.85
N ARG A 149 28.56 -6.94 8.11
CA ARG A 149 29.55 -6.43 7.14
C ARG A 149 30.50 -7.53 6.70
N GLU A 150 30.99 -8.31 7.66
CA GLU A 150 31.86 -9.46 7.37
C GLU A 150 31.15 -10.53 6.51
N TYR A 151 29.90 -10.87 6.85
CA TYR A 151 29.10 -11.82 6.09
C TYR A 151 28.85 -11.34 4.65
N LEU A 152 28.47 -10.10 4.49
CA LEU A 152 28.26 -9.51 3.17
C LEU A 152 29.53 -9.52 2.33
N TRP A 153 30.67 -9.12 2.93
CA TRP A 153 31.96 -9.13 2.26
C TRP A 153 32.38 -10.55 1.83
N LYS A 154 32.24 -11.53 2.70
CA LYS A 154 32.55 -12.94 2.39
C LYS A 154 31.70 -13.45 1.23
N ALA A 155 30.41 -13.13 1.24
CA ALA A 155 29.46 -13.62 0.23
C ALA A 155 29.55 -12.88 -1.10
N THR A 156 29.81 -11.58 -1.11
CA THR A 156 29.59 -10.73 -2.31
C THR A 156 30.77 -9.82 -2.67
N LYS A 157 31.75 -9.66 -1.80
CA LYS A 157 32.84 -8.68 -1.91
C LYS A 157 32.33 -7.22 -1.99
N ARG A 158 31.17 -6.94 -1.39
CA ARG A 158 30.57 -5.61 -1.34
C ARG A 158 30.67 -4.99 0.04
N GLU A 159 30.76 -3.67 0.02
CA GLU A 159 30.63 -2.84 1.21
C GLU A 159 29.37 -1.98 1.11
N PHE A 160 28.82 -1.51 2.22
CA PHE A 160 27.65 -0.65 2.23
C PHE A 160 27.79 0.55 3.15
N LYS A 161 27.11 1.62 2.78
CA LYS A 161 26.78 2.73 3.67
C LYS A 161 25.31 2.62 4.07
N LYS A 162 24.99 2.95 5.31
CA LYS A 162 23.59 3.10 5.73
C LYS A 162 22.96 4.27 4.96
N PRO A 163 21.68 4.18 4.57
CA PRO A 163 21.02 5.31 3.93
C PRO A 163 20.95 6.51 4.88
N LYS A 164 21.24 7.70 4.38
CA LYS A 164 21.05 8.96 5.12
C LYS A 164 19.57 9.25 5.32
N ASN A 165 18.77 8.94 4.32
CA ASN A 165 17.32 9.08 4.36
C ASN A 165 16.65 7.78 3.94
N LEU A 166 15.68 7.34 4.74
CA LEU A 166 14.84 6.18 4.48
C LEU A 166 13.38 6.64 4.54
N ALA A 167 12.75 6.76 3.38
CA ALA A 167 11.35 7.15 3.26
C ALA A 167 10.62 6.16 2.35
N HIS A 168 9.41 5.73 2.73
CA HIS A 168 8.58 4.90 1.85
C HIS A 168 8.16 5.69 0.61
N THR A 169 8.00 5.02 -0.51
CA THR A 169 7.57 5.68 -1.77
C THR A 169 6.28 6.51 -1.61
N SER A 170 5.35 6.11 -0.73
CA SER A 170 4.16 6.93 -0.42
C SER A 170 4.49 8.25 0.28
N ASP A 171 5.57 8.30 1.06
CA ASP A 171 6.00 9.54 1.72
C ASP A 171 6.52 10.55 0.67
N ILE A 172 7.19 10.03 -0.35
CA ILE A 172 7.68 10.84 -1.47
C ILE A 172 6.50 11.43 -2.26
N ILE A 173 5.53 10.60 -2.64
CA ILE A 173 4.32 11.08 -3.34
C ILE A 173 3.56 12.07 -2.46
N TYR A 174 3.46 11.83 -1.14
CA TYR A 174 2.85 12.78 -0.21
C TYR A 174 3.57 14.12 -0.16
N LYS A 175 4.91 14.12 -0.17
CA LYS A 175 5.71 15.34 -0.23
C LYS A 175 5.37 16.18 -1.46
N PHE A 176 5.25 15.55 -2.62
CA PHE A 176 4.98 16.22 -3.90
C PHE A 176 3.49 16.27 -4.27
N ARG A 177 2.56 15.96 -3.35
CA ARG A 177 1.12 15.87 -3.63
C ARG A 177 0.51 17.14 -4.24
N ASN A 178 1.00 18.31 -3.86
CA ASN A 178 0.51 19.60 -4.40
C ASN A 178 1.02 19.84 -5.82
N GLU A 179 2.25 19.45 -6.13
CA GLU A 179 2.81 19.50 -7.48
C GLU A 179 2.07 18.53 -8.41
N ILE A 180 1.70 17.34 -7.90
CA ILE A 180 0.86 16.38 -8.60
C ILE A 180 -0.54 16.95 -8.80
N ALA A 181 -1.14 17.55 -7.77
CA ALA A 181 -2.45 18.18 -7.87
C ALA A 181 -2.51 19.29 -8.91
N ALA A 182 -1.42 20.07 -9.04
CA ALA A 182 -1.30 21.13 -10.07
C ALA A 182 -1.25 20.58 -11.51
N GLN A 183 -0.81 19.31 -11.67
CA GLN A 183 -0.74 18.61 -12.97
C GLN A 183 -1.93 17.66 -13.17
N ALA A 184 -2.88 17.60 -12.23
CA ALA A 184 -3.97 16.65 -12.25
C ALA A 184 -4.87 16.85 -13.48
N LYS A 185 -5.04 15.79 -14.27
CA LYS A 185 -6.02 15.72 -15.35
C LYS A 185 -7.39 15.35 -14.84
N TYR A 186 -7.45 14.46 -13.84
CA TYR A 186 -8.67 14.02 -13.19
C TYR A 186 -8.61 14.32 -11.71
N LYS A 187 -9.79 14.54 -11.12
CA LYS A 187 -9.94 14.73 -9.68
C LYS A 187 -10.70 13.55 -9.09
N LEU A 188 -10.56 13.35 -7.78
CA LEU A 188 -11.35 12.37 -7.04
C LEU A 188 -12.74 12.93 -6.73
N VAL A 189 -13.46 13.24 -7.80
CA VAL A 189 -14.82 13.81 -7.79
C VAL A 189 -15.68 13.02 -8.75
N ASP A 190 -16.86 12.63 -8.32
CA ASP A 190 -17.86 12.00 -9.15
C ASP A 190 -18.37 13.02 -10.18
N VAL A 191 -18.07 12.82 -11.45
CA VAL A 191 -18.43 13.75 -12.54
C VAL A 191 -19.95 13.80 -12.79
N HIS A 192 -20.69 12.78 -12.37
CA HIS A 192 -22.15 12.71 -12.55
C HIS A 192 -22.89 13.50 -11.47
N THR A 193 -22.32 13.59 -10.25
CA THR A 193 -22.99 14.21 -9.09
C THR A 193 -22.26 15.44 -8.56
N GLY A 194 -20.99 15.63 -8.91
CA GLY A 194 -20.12 16.68 -8.38
C GLY A 194 -19.64 16.45 -6.96
N ARG A 195 -19.98 15.33 -6.30
CA ARG A 195 -19.53 15.05 -4.93
C ARG A 195 -18.08 14.53 -4.90
N PRO A 196 -17.31 14.81 -3.84
CA PRO A 196 -16.04 14.14 -3.60
C PRO A 196 -16.23 12.61 -3.55
N LEU A 197 -15.31 11.85 -4.17
CA LEU A 197 -15.27 10.40 -4.04
C LEU A 197 -14.81 10.02 -2.64
N ARG A 198 -15.49 9.04 -2.05
CA ARG A 198 -15.24 8.57 -0.68
C ARG A 198 -14.24 7.44 -0.69
N GLY A 199 -13.01 7.75 -0.31
CA GLY A 199 -11.92 6.80 -0.24
C GLY A 199 -11.73 6.19 1.13
N VAL A 200 -11.32 4.92 1.16
CA VAL A 200 -10.79 4.26 2.34
C VAL A 200 -9.28 4.27 2.26
N ASP A 201 -8.62 4.89 3.24
CA ASP A 201 -7.16 4.91 3.37
C ASP A 201 -6.68 3.69 4.17
N HIS A 202 -6.20 2.67 3.50
CA HIS A 202 -5.64 1.52 4.18
C HIS A 202 -4.12 1.64 4.35
N ILE A 203 -3.71 2.05 5.54
CA ILE A 203 -2.30 2.13 5.92
C ILE A 203 -1.79 0.76 6.35
N GLY A 204 -0.73 0.28 5.70
CA GLY A 204 -0.05 -0.95 6.10
C GLY A 204 0.52 -0.84 7.52
N CYS A 205 0.30 -1.89 8.34
CA CYS A 205 0.65 -1.87 9.77
C CYS A 205 2.15 -1.66 10.03
N HIS A 206 3.03 -2.14 9.17
CA HIS A 206 4.49 -1.95 9.30
C HIS A 206 4.94 -0.51 9.01
N TYR A 207 4.06 0.35 8.50
CA TYR A 207 4.38 1.75 8.26
C TYR A 207 4.38 2.59 9.53
N SER A 208 3.39 2.39 10.40
CA SER A 208 3.17 3.28 11.54
C SER A 208 3.04 2.56 12.87
N LYS A 209 2.52 1.31 12.91
CA LYS A 209 2.30 0.61 14.18
C LYS A 209 3.58 0.06 14.81
N MET A 210 4.52 -0.42 13.98
CA MET A 210 5.81 -0.92 14.48
C MET A 210 6.76 0.23 14.85
N PHE A 211 6.72 1.32 14.07
CA PHE A 211 7.60 2.49 14.25
C PHE A 211 6.76 3.77 14.20
N PRO A 212 6.09 4.13 15.31
CA PRO A 212 5.12 5.23 15.34
C PRO A 212 5.67 6.59 14.90
N THR A 213 6.96 6.81 15.11
CA THR A 213 7.64 8.07 14.76
C THR A 213 8.18 8.12 13.31
N LYS A 214 8.09 7.03 12.57
CA LYS A 214 8.67 6.94 11.22
C LYS A 214 7.64 7.15 10.09
N GLY A 215 6.34 7.05 10.40
CA GLY A 215 5.25 7.30 9.44
C GLY A 215 4.68 8.72 9.53
N ILE A 216 4.25 9.29 8.41
CA ILE A 216 3.59 10.60 8.37
C ILE A 216 2.25 10.53 9.11
N GLY A 217 2.05 11.40 10.10
CA GLY A 217 0.87 11.43 10.96
C GLY A 217 0.91 10.48 12.16
N GLY A 218 1.99 9.71 12.31
CA GLY A 218 2.17 8.78 13.43
C GLY A 218 1.29 7.53 13.37
N ALA A 219 1.18 6.80 14.48
CA ALA A 219 0.49 5.50 14.54
C ALA A 219 -1.04 5.63 14.58
N GLU A 220 -1.53 6.57 15.38
CA GLU A 220 -2.97 6.72 15.64
C GLU A 220 -3.69 7.39 14.44
N PHE A 221 -3.04 8.39 13.84
CA PHE A 221 -3.62 9.17 12.74
C PHE A 221 -2.68 9.23 11.54
N PRO A 222 -2.29 8.08 10.96
CA PRO A 222 -1.40 8.10 9.80
C PRO A 222 -2.07 8.83 8.64
N ALA A 223 -1.37 9.84 8.12
CA ALA A 223 -1.94 10.85 7.24
C ALA A 223 -1.53 10.72 5.77
N VAL A 224 -0.58 9.82 5.47
CA VAL A 224 0.04 9.75 4.15
C VAL A 224 -0.97 9.51 3.02
N LEU A 225 -1.91 8.59 3.17
CA LEU A 225 -2.91 8.30 2.13
C LEU A 225 -4.10 9.27 2.18
N SER A 226 -4.60 9.56 3.38
CA SER A 226 -5.70 10.54 3.51
C SER A 226 -5.31 11.91 2.96
N GLY A 227 -4.06 12.33 3.19
CA GLY A 227 -3.55 13.59 2.61
C GLY A 227 -3.46 13.58 1.09
N LEU A 228 -3.21 12.44 0.46
CA LEU A 228 -3.28 12.31 -1.00
C LEU A 228 -4.73 12.43 -1.49
N ILE A 229 -5.66 11.70 -0.88
CA ILE A 229 -7.07 11.73 -1.25
C ILE A 229 -7.61 13.17 -1.16
N TYR A 230 -7.34 13.87 -0.06
CA TYR A 230 -7.78 15.27 0.11
C TYR A 230 -7.12 16.22 -0.89
N ALA A 231 -5.81 16.08 -1.15
CA ALA A 231 -5.10 16.94 -2.10
C ALA A 231 -5.67 16.84 -3.53
N TRP A 232 -6.26 15.70 -3.87
CA TRP A 232 -6.83 15.45 -5.20
C TRP A 232 -8.35 15.57 -5.27
N GLY A 233 -8.99 16.11 -4.23
CA GLY A 233 -10.40 16.49 -4.23
C GLY A 233 -11.36 15.43 -3.72
N GLY A 234 -10.86 14.29 -3.22
CA GLY A 234 -11.65 13.25 -2.59
C GLY A 234 -11.92 13.51 -1.10
N ASP A 235 -12.69 12.63 -0.49
CA ASP A 235 -12.96 12.59 0.95
C ASP A 235 -12.58 11.22 1.53
N VAL A 236 -12.32 11.17 2.84
CA VAL A 236 -11.87 9.94 3.52
C VAL A 236 -12.94 9.49 4.50
N ILE A 237 -13.32 8.22 4.36
CA ILE A 237 -14.26 7.57 5.26
C ILE A 237 -13.57 7.26 6.59
N ASP A 238 -14.17 7.69 7.68
CA ASP A 238 -13.85 7.23 9.02
C ASP A 238 -14.83 6.14 9.46
N TYR A 239 -14.31 4.96 9.83
CA TYR A 239 -15.09 3.79 10.20
C TYR A 239 -14.38 3.00 11.30
N PRO A 240 -15.10 2.22 12.12
CA PRO A 240 -14.53 1.59 13.32
C PRO A 240 -13.27 0.78 13.08
N GLU A 241 -13.25 -0.05 12.03
CA GLU A 241 -12.13 -0.94 11.73
C GLU A 241 -11.08 -0.31 10.78
N ARG A 242 -11.04 1.03 10.67
CA ARG A 242 -10.11 1.74 9.78
C ARG A 242 -8.65 1.35 10.02
N ARG A 243 -8.27 1.11 11.27
CA ARG A 243 -6.92 0.70 11.68
C ARG A 243 -6.73 -0.81 11.83
N HIS A 244 -7.76 -1.60 11.50
CA HIS A 244 -7.68 -3.05 11.56
C HIS A 244 -6.76 -3.60 10.46
N CYS A 245 -6.03 -4.69 10.78
CA CYS A 245 -5.11 -5.33 9.83
C CYS A 245 -5.87 -6.00 8.67
N CYS A 246 -5.30 -5.97 7.46
CA CYS A 246 -5.84 -6.70 6.30
C CYS A 246 -5.59 -8.22 6.36
N GLY A 247 -4.81 -8.71 7.32
CA GLY A 247 -4.48 -10.13 7.45
C GLY A 247 -3.23 -10.60 6.68
N PHE A 248 -2.61 -9.76 5.82
CA PHE A 248 -1.46 -10.16 5.02
C PHE A 248 -0.22 -10.54 5.84
N GLY A 249 0.12 -9.80 6.88
CA GLY A 249 1.36 -9.96 7.65
C GLY A 249 1.36 -11.12 8.64
N PHE A 250 0.29 -11.91 8.73
CA PHE A 250 0.20 -12.99 9.69
C PHE A 250 0.80 -14.30 9.16
N ARG A 251 1.48 -15.05 10.03
CA ARG A 251 1.93 -16.42 9.76
C ARG A 251 0.81 -17.31 9.21
N GLN A 252 -0.43 -17.07 9.63
CA GLN A 252 -1.61 -17.79 9.19
C GLN A 252 -1.78 -17.82 7.66
N TYR A 253 -1.33 -16.79 6.97
CA TYR A 253 -1.38 -16.79 5.51
C TYR A 253 -0.49 -17.86 4.87
N LEU A 254 0.70 -18.10 5.43
CA LEU A 254 1.64 -19.08 4.91
C LEU A 254 1.23 -20.52 5.23
N VAL A 255 0.40 -20.70 6.25
CA VAL A 255 -0.15 -22.00 6.63
C VAL A 255 -1.53 -22.15 6.00
N MET A 256 -1.66 -23.03 5.01
CA MET A 256 -2.90 -23.25 4.23
C MET A 256 -4.13 -23.44 5.13
N ALA A 257 -4.00 -24.22 6.18
CA ALA A 257 -5.10 -24.49 7.14
C ALA A 257 -5.59 -23.22 7.88
N ASN A 258 -4.78 -22.18 7.96
CA ASN A 258 -5.07 -20.96 8.71
C ASN A 258 -5.41 -19.75 7.82
N ARG A 259 -5.52 -19.92 6.52
CA ARG A 259 -5.90 -18.83 5.59
C ARG A 259 -7.25 -18.19 5.94
N GLY A 260 -8.16 -18.96 6.53
CA GLY A 260 -9.45 -18.47 7.01
C GLY A 260 -9.33 -17.27 7.96
N TYR A 261 -8.31 -17.23 8.82
CA TYR A 261 -8.07 -16.08 9.69
C TYR A 261 -7.73 -14.81 8.91
N SER A 262 -6.98 -14.94 7.83
CA SER A 262 -6.64 -13.80 6.96
C SER A 262 -7.88 -13.28 6.24
N VAL A 263 -8.72 -14.15 5.69
CA VAL A 263 -10.01 -13.80 5.08
C VAL A 263 -10.92 -13.14 6.11
N ALA A 264 -11.05 -13.69 7.31
CA ALA A 264 -11.89 -13.15 8.39
C ALA A 264 -11.47 -11.72 8.81
N ASN A 265 -10.15 -11.44 8.86
CA ASN A 265 -9.66 -10.07 9.13
C ASN A 265 -10.09 -9.08 8.05
N SER A 266 -9.96 -9.45 6.77
CA SER A 266 -10.41 -8.59 5.66
C SER A 266 -11.93 -8.46 5.67
N LYS A 267 -12.68 -9.54 5.90
CA LYS A 267 -14.14 -9.55 5.97
C LYS A 267 -14.65 -8.56 7.03
N LYS A 268 -14.13 -8.65 8.26
CA LYS A 268 -14.47 -7.71 9.34
C LYS A 268 -14.30 -6.26 8.92
N LYS A 269 -13.23 -5.97 8.18
CA LYS A 269 -12.93 -4.63 7.67
C LYS A 269 -13.95 -4.20 6.61
N PHE A 270 -14.28 -5.06 5.66
CA PHE A 270 -15.28 -4.78 4.63
C PHE A 270 -16.67 -4.56 5.22
N GLU A 271 -17.11 -5.40 6.15
CA GLU A 271 -18.38 -5.25 6.86
C GLU A 271 -18.46 -3.93 7.62
N SER A 272 -17.35 -3.50 8.24
CA SER A 272 -17.28 -2.25 8.98
C SER A 272 -17.32 -1.01 8.09
N MET A 273 -16.77 -1.06 6.86
CA MET A 273 -16.77 0.09 5.95
C MET A 273 -18.01 0.14 5.04
N GLN A 274 -18.68 -0.98 4.80
CA GLN A 274 -19.83 -1.09 3.89
C GLN A 274 -20.95 -0.07 4.15
N PRO A 275 -21.36 0.21 5.41
CA PRO A 275 -22.41 1.20 5.68
C PRO A 275 -22.08 2.63 5.25
N TYR A 276 -20.81 2.92 5.04
CA TYR A 276 -20.32 4.23 4.61
C TYR A 276 -20.21 4.35 3.08
N GLU A 277 -20.57 3.29 2.35
CA GLU A 277 -20.59 3.25 0.87
C GLU A 277 -19.31 3.79 0.23
N PRO A 278 -18.15 3.14 0.44
CA PRO A 278 -16.89 3.59 -0.14
C PRO A 278 -16.92 3.49 -1.67
N ASP A 279 -16.32 4.48 -2.34
CA ASP A 279 -16.12 4.44 -3.78
C ASP A 279 -14.86 3.65 -4.15
N PHE A 280 -13.83 3.65 -3.29
CA PHE A 280 -12.58 2.91 -3.49
C PHE A 280 -11.80 2.72 -2.19
N ILE A 281 -10.85 1.79 -2.23
CA ILE A 281 -9.83 1.59 -1.19
C ILE A 281 -8.48 1.92 -1.81
N VAL A 282 -7.65 2.71 -1.12
CA VAL A 282 -6.26 2.92 -1.49
C VAL A 282 -5.34 2.39 -0.41
N ALA A 283 -4.30 1.65 -0.82
CA ALA A 283 -3.33 1.07 0.10
C ALA A 283 -1.89 1.49 -0.24
N ASN A 284 -1.07 1.72 0.81
CA ASN A 284 0.37 1.96 0.63
C ASN A 284 1.23 0.69 0.73
N CYS A 285 0.62 -0.44 1.06
CA CYS A 285 1.27 -1.74 1.08
C CYS A 285 0.74 -2.60 -0.08
N PRO A 286 1.60 -3.07 -1.00
CA PRO A 286 1.15 -3.89 -2.11
C PRO A 286 0.56 -5.24 -1.65
N GLY A 287 1.04 -5.80 -0.53
CA GLY A 287 0.45 -6.99 0.06
C GLY A 287 -0.96 -6.74 0.61
N CYS A 288 -1.20 -5.57 1.20
CA CYS A 288 -2.55 -5.19 1.65
C CYS A 288 -3.49 -4.98 0.46
N ALA A 289 -3.02 -4.29 -0.60
CA ALA A 289 -3.81 -4.10 -1.82
C ALA A 289 -4.21 -5.47 -2.41
N MET A 290 -3.24 -6.36 -2.62
CA MET A 290 -3.48 -7.71 -3.13
C MET A 290 -4.51 -8.48 -2.30
N PHE A 291 -4.43 -8.41 -0.96
CA PHE A 291 -5.35 -9.16 -0.09
C PHE A 291 -6.75 -8.59 -0.08
N MET A 292 -6.88 -7.27 0.01
CA MET A 292 -8.20 -6.66 0.01
C MET A 292 -8.88 -6.79 -1.37
N ASP A 293 -8.12 -6.80 -2.46
CA ASP A 293 -8.65 -7.11 -3.77
C ASP A 293 -9.10 -8.59 -3.85
N LYS A 294 -8.19 -9.51 -3.55
CA LYS A 294 -8.42 -10.95 -3.65
C LYS A 294 -9.50 -11.48 -2.70
N TRP A 295 -9.54 -11.01 -1.44
CA TRP A 295 -10.46 -11.58 -0.46
C TRP A 295 -11.91 -11.18 -0.69
N GLN A 296 -12.19 -10.05 -1.36
CA GLN A 296 -13.56 -9.75 -1.80
C GLN A 296 -14.07 -10.84 -2.75
N TYR A 297 -13.26 -11.25 -3.73
CA TYR A 297 -13.60 -12.36 -4.61
C TYR A 297 -13.78 -13.67 -3.83
N THR A 298 -12.84 -14.01 -2.96
CA THR A 298 -12.93 -15.25 -2.15
C THR A 298 -14.18 -15.29 -1.27
N ILE A 299 -14.54 -14.17 -0.63
CA ILE A 299 -15.75 -14.08 0.19
C ILE A 299 -17.01 -14.22 -0.67
N SER A 300 -17.04 -13.64 -1.86
CA SER A 300 -18.18 -13.80 -2.77
C SER A 300 -18.39 -15.25 -3.20
N GLU A 301 -17.31 -15.98 -3.48
CA GLU A 301 -17.39 -17.40 -3.84
C GLU A 301 -17.83 -18.29 -2.65
N MET A 302 -17.39 -17.94 -1.43
CA MET A 302 -17.69 -18.74 -0.24
C MET A 302 -19.07 -18.47 0.36
N GLU A 303 -19.53 -17.22 0.31
CA GLU A 303 -20.69 -16.75 1.08
C GLU A 303 -21.74 -16.04 0.21
N GLY A 304 -21.46 -15.81 -1.07
CA GLY A 304 -22.32 -15.02 -1.97
C GLY A 304 -22.37 -13.53 -1.63
N THR A 305 -21.50 -13.05 -0.71
CA THR A 305 -21.49 -11.66 -0.27
C THR A 305 -20.59 -10.82 -1.18
N ILE A 306 -21.15 -9.75 -1.77
CA ILE A 306 -20.42 -8.78 -2.57
C ILE A 306 -20.53 -7.41 -1.90
N TYR A 307 -19.38 -6.82 -1.59
CA TYR A 307 -19.30 -5.49 -0.98
C TYR A 307 -19.39 -4.38 -2.05
N GLY A 308 -19.41 -3.14 -1.59
CA GLY A 308 -19.45 -1.97 -2.47
C GLY A 308 -20.85 -1.59 -2.93
N GLN A 309 -20.90 -0.51 -3.70
CA GLN A 309 -22.15 0.01 -4.24
C GLN A 309 -22.62 -0.86 -5.40
N ASN A 310 -23.91 -1.16 -5.43
CA ASN A 310 -24.54 -1.94 -6.51
C ASN A 310 -23.98 -3.38 -6.71
N GLY A 311 -23.27 -3.93 -5.71
CA GLY A 311 -22.75 -5.29 -5.79
C GLY A 311 -21.60 -5.49 -6.79
N TYR A 312 -20.80 -4.46 -7.06
CA TYR A 312 -19.65 -4.55 -7.97
C TYR A 312 -18.32 -4.84 -7.27
N GLY A 313 -18.31 -4.91 -5.97
CA GLY A 313 -17.10 -4.88 -5.17
C GLY A 313 -16.62 -3.44 -4.91
N ILE A 314 -15.64 -3.28 -4.02
CA ILE A 314 -15.01 -2.01 -3.75
C ILE A 314 -13.66 -2.02 -4.47
N PRO A 315 -13.43 -1.18 -5.49
CA PRO A 315 -12.15 -1.10 -6.18
C PRO A 315 -11.00 -0.88 -5.20
N VAL A 316 -9.94 -1.68 -5.31
CA VAL A 316 -8.75 -1.55 -4.47
C VAL A 316 -7.59 -1.14 -5.34
N LEU A 317 -6.95 -0.02 -5.03
CA LEU A 317 -5.80 0.49 -5.77
C LEU A 317 -4.58 0.62 -4.85
N THR A 318 -3.42 0.53 -5.43
CA THR A 318 -2.22 1.08 -4.83
C THR A 318 -2.24 2.61 -4.97
N TYR A 319 -1.55 3.32 -4.07
CA TYR A 319 -1.51 4.78 -4.16
C TYR A 319 -0.80 5.27 -5.43
N GLU A 320 0.09 4.48 -6.03
CA GLU A 320 0.72 4.81 -7.31
C GLU A 320 -0.28 4.75 -8.46
N GLU A 321 -1.12 3.74 -8.51
CA GLU A 321 -2.19 3.62 -9.50
C GLU A 321 -3.17 4.79 -9.37
N LEU A 322 -3.57 5.13 -8.14
CA LEU A 322 -4.42 6.29 -7.89
C LEU A 322 -3.75 7.60 -8.33
N THR A 323 -2.45 7.77 -8.04
CA THR A 323 -1.66 8.94 -8.48
C THR A 323 -1.61 9.01 -10.00
N ALA A 324 -1.36 7.89 -10.66
CA ALA A 324 -1.29 7.80 -12.11
C ALA A 324 -2.64 8.15 -12.77
N LEU A 325 -3.75 7.65 -12.23
CA LEU A 325 -5.10 8.01 -12.70
C LEU A 325 -5.33 9.53 -12.58
N VAL A 326 -5.01 10.12 -11.45
CA VAL A 326 -5.13 11.57 -11.24
C VAL A 326 -4.32 12.35 -12.27
N LEU A 327 -3.12 11.90 -12.61
CA LEU A 327 -2.26 12.51 -13.63
C LEU A 327 -2.70 12.21 -15.08
N GLY A 328 -3.68 11.31 -15.27
CA GLY A 328 -4.26 11.00 -16.58
C GLY A 328 -3.53 9.93 -17.36
N TYR A 329 -2.83 9.02 -16.69
CA TYR A 329 -2.29 7.81 -17.31
C TYR A 329 -3.41 6.89 -17.77
N ASP A 330 -3.17 6.16 -18.83
CA ASP A 330 -4.11 5.18 -19.34
C ASP A 330 -4.28 4.01 -18.34
N PRO A 331 -5.52 3.64 -17.98
CA PRO A 331 -5.78 2.54 -17.05
C PRO A 331 -5.14 1.20 -17.45
N TRP A 332 -5.02 0.94 -18.77
CA TRP A 332 -4.38 -0.26 -19.28
C TRP A 332 -2.86 -0.25 -19.08
N GLU A 333 -2.22 0.90 -19.32
CA GLU A 333 -0.78 1.05 -19.15
C GLU A 333 -0.35 0.82 -17.69
N ILE A 334 -1.16 1.27 -16.75
CA ILE A 334 -0.89 1.07 -15.31
C ILE A 334 -1.41 -0.27 -14.77
N GLY A 335 -1.96 -1.13 -15.63
CA GLY A 335 -2.27 -2.52 -15.29
C GLY A 335 -3.57 -2.75 -14.53
N LEU A 336 -4.54 -1.83 -14.54
CA LEU A 336 -5.77 -1.96 -13.75
C LEU A 336 -6.63 -3.17 -14.13
N GLN A 337 -6.48 -3.71 -15.34
CA GLN A 337 -7.12 -4.95 -15.76
C GLN A 337 -6.70 -6.19 -14.96
N MET A 338 -5.62 -6.09 -14.17
CA MET A 338 -5.10 -7.20 -13.36
C MET A 338 -5.76 -7.31 -11.98
N HIS A 339 -6.57 -6.32 -11.59
CA HIS A 339 -7.33 -6.38 -10.34
C HIS A 339 -8.44 -7.44 -10.40
N GLN A 340 -8.70 -8.10 -9.28
CA GLN A 340 -9.79 -9.07 -9.17
C GLN A 340 -11.15 -8.40 -9.01
N VAL A 341 -11.18 -7.24 -8.35
CA VAL A 341 -12.37 -6.38 -8.27
C VAL A 341 -12.32 -5.36 -9.40
N SER A 342 -13.44 -5.21 -10.12
CA SER A 342 -13.52 -4.26 -11.21
C SER A 342 -13.27 -2.82 -10.75
N VAL A 343 -12.41 -2.13 -11.48
CA VAL A 343 -12.15 -0.69 -11.27
C VAL A 343 -13.10 0.20 -12.10
N GLU A 344 -13.88 -0.39 -13.00
CA GLU A 344 -14.79 0.33 -13.91
C GLU A 344 -15.73 1.32 -13.17
N PRO A 345 -16.35 0.95 -12.02
CA PRO A 345 -17.23 1.89 -11.33
C PRO A 345 -16.52 3.15 -10.80
N LEU A 346 -15.25 3.03 -10.43
CA LEU A 346 -14.44 4.17 -10.03
C LEU A 346 -14.05 5.03 -11.24
N LEU A 347 -13.61 4.40 -12.32
CA LEU A 347 -13.20 5.10 -13.54
C LEU A 347 -14.37 5.86 -14.16
N ASP A 348 -15.57 5.27 -14.19
CA ASP A 348 -16.80 5.93 -14.65
C ASP A 348 -17.09 7.19 -13.82
N LYS A 349 -17.06 7.09 -12.48
CA LYS A 349 -17.23 8.24 -11.59
C LYS A 349 -16.16 9.31 -11.77
N MET A 350 -14.94 8.95 -12.10
CA MET A 350 -13.87 9.90 -12.41
C MET A 350 -13.96 10.50 -13.83
N GLY A 351 -14.87 10.00 -14.66
CA GLY A 351 -14.98 10.40 -16.08
C GLY A 351 -13.82 9.88 -16.95
N ILE A 352 -13.22 8.76 -16.56
CA ILE A 352 -12.13 8.12 -17.28
C ILE A 352 -12.69 7.06 -18.20
N SER A 353 -12.45 7.20 -19.51
CA SER A 353 -12.84 6.19 -20.49
C SER A 353 -12.01 4.91 -20.30
N TYR A 354 -12.67 3.78 -20.23
CA TYR A 354 -12.04 2.48 -20.09
C TYR A 354 -12.81 1.42 -20.88
N ASP A 355 -12.13 0.75 -21.79
CA ASP A 355 -12.67 -0.37 -22.53
C ASP A 355 -12.05 -1.69 -22.03
N PRO A 356 -12.78 -2.51 -21.27
CA PRO A 356 -12.25 -3.76 -20.73
C PRO A 356 -11.96 -4.81 -21.80
N GLU A 357 -12.45 -4.62 -23.03
CA GLU A 357 -12.23 -5.52 -24.18
C GLU A 357 -11.19 -4.96 -25.16
N ALA A 358 -10.50 -3.87 -24.80
CA ALA A 358 -9.48 -3.27 -25.64
C ALA A 358 -8.43 -4.28 -26.11
N LYS A 359 -8.03 -4.16 -27.37
CA LYS A 359 -7.01 -4.99 -27.99
C LYS A 359 -5.82 -4.13 -28.35
N PHE A 360 -4.65 -4.64 -28.07
CA PHE A 360 -3.37 -3.99 -28.33
C PHE A 360 -2.60 -4.79 -29.37
N LYS A 361 -1.78 -4.10 -30.15
CA LYS A 361 -0.83 -4.75 -31.04
C LYS A 361 0.37 -5.22 -30.26
N ASN A 362 0.69 -6.51 -30.32
CA ASN A 362 1.94 -7.04 -29.79
C ASN A 362 3.14 -6.65 -30.68
N ILE A 363 4.33 -7.04 -30.29
CA ILE A 363 5.56 -6.76 -31.05
C ILE A 363 5.54 -7.32 -32.48
N ARG A 364 4.68 -8.33 -32.73
CA ARG A 364 4.51 -8.93 -34.06
C ARG A 364 3.39 -8.26 -34.88
N GLY A 365 2.74 -7.21 -34.32
CA GLY A 365 1.63 -6.51 -34.95
C GLY A 365 0.29 -7.23 -34.86
N GLU A 366 0.20 -8.32 -34.09
CA GLU A 366 -1.04 -9.07 -33.88
C GLU A 366 -1.91 -8.36 -32.85
N ASN A 367 -3.23 -8.30 -33.08
CA ASN A 367 -4.18 -7.81 -32.08
C ASN A 367 -4.38 -8.86 -31.00
N ILE A 368 -3.92 -8.57 -29.80
CA ILE A 368 -4.12 -9.40 -28.61
C ILE A 368 -4.96 -8.66 -27.58
N GLY A 369 -5.82 -9.40 -26.86
CA GLY A 369 -6.43 -8.86 -25.64
C GLY A 369 -5.36 -8.73 -24.55
N MET A 370 -5.49 -7.70 -23.71
CA MET A 370 -4.63 -7.57 -22.54
C MET A 370 -4.86 -8.74 -21.57
N PRO A 371 -3.81 -9.23 -20.92
CA PRO A 371 -3.96 -10.22 -19.86
C PRO A 371 -4.93 -9.67 -18.80
N LYS A 372 -5.93 -10.48 -18.47
CA LYS A 372 -6.90 -10.15 -17.40
C LYS A 372 -6.69 -11.10 -16.24
N CYS A 373 -7.03 -10.66 -15.04
CA CYS A 373 -7.10 -11.56 -13.92
C CYS A 373 -8.14 -12.67 -14.22
N PRO A 374 -7.75 -13.96 -14.16
CA PRO A 374 -8.67 -15.06 -14.51
C PRO A 374 -9.87 -15.21 -13.56
N THR A 375 -9.76 -14.62 -12.36
CA THR A 375 -10.79 -14.65 -11.32
C THR A 375 -11.38 -13.26 -11.11
N TYR A 376 -11.86 -12.65 -12.19
CA TYR A 376 -12.37 -11.30 -12.16
C TYR A 376 -13.79 -11.25 -11.58
N LEU A 377 -13.97 -10.50 -10.49
CA LEU A 377 -15.28 -10.25 -9.92
C LEU A 377 -16.04 -9.25 -10.81
N ARG A 378 -16.70 -9.77 -11.83
CA ARG A 378 -17.67 -9.02 -12.61
C ARG A 378 -19.06 -9.46 -12.19
N VAL A 379 -19.84 -8.53 -11.70
CA VAL A 379 -21.28 -8.72 -11.68
C VAL A 379 -21.76 -8.47 -13.11
N THR A 380 -22.01 -9.55 -13.84
CA THR A 380 -22.77 -9.44 -15.08
C THR A 380 -24.13 -8.88 -14.71
N LYS A 381 -24.50 -7.72 -15.26
CA LYS A 381 -25.88 -7.26 -15.20
C LYS A 381 -26.75 -8.39 -15.72
N GLN A 382 -27.53 -9.03 -14.84
CA GLN A 382 -28.64 -9.90 -15.21
C GLN A 382 -29.77 -9.07 -15.79
#